data_2057ed3fa35a5146b0312d4e518da6ad
#
_entry.id   2057ed3fa35a5146b0312d4e518da6ad
#
_cell.length_a   1.000
_cell.length_b   1.000
_cell.length_c   1.000
_cell.angle_alpha   90.00
_cell.angle_beta   90.00
_cell.angle_gamma   90.00
#
_symmetry.space_group_name_H-M   'P 1'
#
loop_
_entity.id
_entity.type
_entity.pdbx_description
1 polymer ?
#
loop_
_entity_poly.entity_id
_entity_poly.type
_entity_poly.pdbx_seq_one_letter_code
_entity_poly.pdbx_strand_id
1 'polypeptide(L)'
;MVNFKITISDTKGKSIIKELKDNDVNPLLGLVIGQETDASIVGLDGKIKITGGSDKSGFPMRSDILGNTRKRILTPKGVGFQTTEKGLRKRRLLRGNTITEEIYQINSKYDGELKVEEPKKEEKIETPKEKPKKEEKIETPKEKPKKE
;
A
#
# COMPACT_ATOMS: atom_id res chain seq x y z
N MET A 1 -12.30 -0.48 16.21
CA MET A 1 -12.62 -0.23 14.79
C MET A 1 -11.55 -0.90 13.93
N VAL A 2 -11.97 -1.86 13.13
CA VAL A 2 -11.10 -2.57 12.18
C VAL A 2 -11.31 -1.95 10.82
N ASN A 3 -10.25 -1.41 10.23
CA ASN A 3 -10.31 -0.79 8.92
C ASN A 3 -9.34 -1.51 7.99
N PHE A 4 -9.82 -2.00 6.87
CA PHE A 4 -9.00 -2.59 5.81
C PHE A 4 -8.99 -1.68 4.58
N LYS A 5 -7.84 -1.64 3.95
CA LYS A 5 -7.66 -1.03 2.64
C LYS A 5 -7.54 -2.15 1.61
N ILE A 6 -8.59 -2.38 0.84
CA ILE A 6 -8.58 -3.40 -0.20
C ILE A 6 -8.17 -2.78 -1.54
N THR A 7 -7.19 -3.38 -2.17
CA THR A 7 -6.77 -3.04 -3.53
C THR A 7 -7.20 -4.16 -4.46
N ILE A 8 -8.06 -3.83 -5.41
CA ILE A 8 -8.59 -4.77 -6.39
C ILE A 8 -7.94 -4.49 -7.72
N SER A 9 -7.35 -5.49 -8.32
CA SER A 9 -6.70 -5.40 -9.63
C SER A 9 -7.42 -6.27 -10.66
N ASP A 10 -7.59 -5.73 -11.85
CA ASP A 10 -8.10 -6.43 -13.02
C ASP A 10 -6.96 -7.09 -13.83
N THR A 11 -7.31 -8.03 -14.68
CA THR A 11 -6.39 -8.66 -15.63
C THR A 11 -5.80 -7.68 -16.65
N LYS A 12 -6.50 -6.58 -16.93
CA LYS A 12 -6.07 -5.49 -17.83
C LYS A 12 -5.10 -4.48 -17.18
N GLY A 13 -4.74 -4.68 -15.90
CA GLY A 13 -3.81 -3.82 -15.18
C GLY A 13 -4.45 -2.57 -14.53
N LYS A 14 -5.79 -2.43 -14.57
CA LYS A 14 -6.49 -1.40 -13.81
C LYS A 14 -6.60 -1.82 -12.35
N SER A 15 -6.55 -0.87 -11.43
CA SER A 15 -6.74 -1.14 -10.01
C SER A 15 -7.59 -0.06 -9.34
N ILE A 16 -8.40 -0.50 -8.40
CA ILE A 16 -9.24 0.36 -7.56
C ILE A 16 -8.89 0.09 -6.11
N ILE A 17 -8.87 1.14 -5.30
CA ILE A 17 -8.65 1.06 -3.87
C ILE A 17 -9.96 1.45 -3.18
N LYS A 18 -10.37 0.62 -2.22
CA LYS A 18 -11.54 0.88 -1.38
C LYS A 18 -11.20 0.66 0.09
N GLU A 19 -11.72 1.51 0.95
CA GLU A 19 -11.60 1.33 2.39
C GLU A 19 -12.87 0.65 2.92
N LEU A 20 -12.68 -0.43 3.65
CA LEU A 20 -13.73 -1.21 4.31
C LEU A 20 -13.69 -0.91 5.81
N LYS A 21 -14.84 -0.68 6.40
CA LYS A 21 -14.96 -0.35 7.82
C LYS A 21 -15.89 -1.35 8.50
N ASP A 22 -15.50 -1.72 9.70
CA ASP A 22 -16.27 -2.50 10.67
C ASP A 22 -17.04 -3.72 10.08
N ASN A 23 -18.30 -3.55 9.69
CA ASN A 23 -19.18 -4.66 9.28
C ASN A 23 -18.77 -5.29 7.95
N ASP A 24 -18.24 -4.50 7.02
CA ASP A 24 -17.79 -4.98 5.69
C ASP A 24 -16.49 -5.80 5.76
N VAL A 25 -15.83 -5.74 6.90
CA VAL A 25 -14.59 -6.48 7.18
C VAL A 25 -14.86 -7.93 7.57
N ASN A 26 -15.98 -8.22 8.23
CA ASN A 26 -16.27 -9.53 8.81
C ASN A 26 -16.15 -10.70 7.82
N PRO A 27 -16.62 -10.62 6.57
CA PRO A 27 -16.51 -11.72 5.61
C PRO A 27 -15.06 -12.03 5.18
N LEU A 28 -14.14 -11.09 5.40
CA LEU A 28 -12.72 -11.24 5.02
C LEU A 28 -11.88 -11.84 6.15
N LEU A 29 -12.37 -11.76 7.40
CA LEU A 29 -11.66 -12.30 8.55
C LEU A 29 -11.57 -13.82 8.50
N GLY A 30 -10.38 -14.35 8.75
CA GLY A 30 -10.11 -15.79 8.74
C GLY A 30 -9.81 -16.37 7.35
N LEU A 31 -10.02 -15.62 6.28
CA LEU A 31 -9.65 -16.07 4.95
C LEU A 31 -8.13 -16.17 4.77
N VAL A 32 -7.72 -17.05 3.87
CA VAL A 32 -6.33 -17.35 3.58
C VAL A 32 -5.95 -16.83 2.19
N ILE A 33 -4.69 -16.48 2.01
CA ILE A 33 -4.16 -16.09 0.70
C ILE A 33 -4.43 -17.21 -0.32
N GLY A 34 -5.01 -16.84 -1.47
CA GLY A 34 -5.41 -17.75 -2.54
C GLY A 34 -6.87 -18.16 -2.52
N GLN A 35 -7.62 -17.90 -1.44
CA GLN A 35 -9.06 -18.12 -1.39
C GLN A 35 -9.81 -17.07 -2.19
N GLU A 36 -10.99 -17.47 -2.66
CA GLU A 36 -11.95 -16.62 -3.35
C GLU A 36 -13.07 -16.22 -2.39
N THR A 37 -13.53 -14.99 -2.53
CA THR A 37 -14.67 -14.44 -1.81
C THR A 37 -15.53 -13.61 -2.74
N ASP A 38 -16.75 -13.30 -2.32
CA ASP A 38 -17.69 -12.52 -3.11
C ASP A 38 -17.23 -11.07 -3.22
N ALA A 39 -17.33 -10.50 -4.41
CA ALA A 39 -16.97 -9.12 -4.70
C ALA A 39 -18.03 -8.12 -4.20
N SER A 40 -19.21 -8.60 -3.75
CA SER A 40 -20.32 -7.79 -3.23
C SER A 40 -19.88 -6.89 -2.06
N ILE A 41 -18.90 -7.33 -1.25
CA ILE A 41 -18.29 -6.57 -0.15
C ILE A 41 -17.74 -5.24 -0.64
N VAL A 42 -17.29 -5.22 -1.88
CA VAL A 42 -16.67 -4.04 -2.51
C VAL A 42 -17.65 -3.34 -3.46
N GLY A 43 -18.88 -3.83 -3.59
CA GLY A 43 -19.89 -3.31 -4.50
C GLY A 43 -19.64 -3.67 -5.96
N LEU A 44 -18.99 -4.80 -6.21
CA LEU A 44 -18.78 -5.40 -7.52
C LEU A 44 -19.52 -6.73 -7.62
N ASP A 45 -19.96 -7.07 -8.82
CA ASP A 45 -20.59 -8.36 -9.08
C ASP A 45 -19.52 -9.40 -9.41
N GLY A 46 -19.59 -10.58 -8.77
CA GLY A 46 -18.70 -11.69 -9.06
C GLY A 46 -17.80 -12.06 -7.89
N LYS A 47 -16.63 -12.63 -8.19
CA LYS A 47 -15.67 -13.13 -7.19
C LYS A 47 -14.35 -12.40 -7.26
N ILE A 48 -13.73 -12.23 -6.11
CA ILE A 48 -12.38 -11.72 -5.94
C ILE A 48 -11.50 -12.78 -5.29
N LYS A 49 -10.27 -12.89 -5.76
CA LYS A 49 -9.27 -13.80 -5.22
C LYS A 49 -8.24 -13.03 -4.40
N ILE A 50 -8.00 -13.43 -3.17
CA ILE A 50 -7.02 -12.81 -2.29
C ILE A 50 -5.61 -13.22 -2.76
N THR A 51 -4.78 -12.25 -3.11
CA THR A 51 -3.42 -12.48 -3.59
C THR A 51 -2.36 -12.21 -2.52
N GLY A 52 -2.66 -11.39 -1.52
CA GLY A 52 -1.76 -11.06 -0.44
C GLY A 52 -2.21 -9.85 0.34
N GLY A 53 -1.30 -9.31 1.13
CA GLY A 53 -1.58 -8.13 1.93
C GLY A 53 -0.41 -7.73 2.80
N SER A 54 -0.63 -6.73 3.64
CA SER A 54 0.32 -6.28 4.64
C SER A 54 -0.37 -5.91 5.96
N ASP A 55 0.38 -6.06 7.01
CA ASP A 55 0.00 -5.68 8.36
C ASP A 55 0.04 -4.15 8.56
N LYS A 56 -0.59 -3.64 9.62
CA LYS A 56 -0.49 -2.24 10.08
C LYS A 56 0.95 -1.76 10.27
N SER A 57 1.88 -2.66 10.58
CA SER A 57 3.32 -2.38 10.68
C SER A 57 4.08 -2.54 9.35
N GLY A 58 3.40 -2.82 8.24
CA GLY A 58 4.01 -2.95 6.91
C GLY A 58 4.63 -4.32 6.62
N PHE A 59 4.50 -5.32 7.50
CA PHE A 59 5.02 -6.66 7.22
C PHE A 59 4.13 -7.38 6.21
N PRO A 60 4.71 -7.90 5.12
CA PRO A 60 3.94 -8.58 4.08
C PRO A 60 3.49 -9.97 4.54
N MET A 61 2.30 -10.34 4.08
CA MET A 61 1.78 -11.69 4.20
C MET A 61 2.44 -12.61 3.17
N ARG A 62 2.60 -13.90 3.54
CA ARG A 62 3.10 -14.94 2.63
C ARG A 62 2.23 -16.19 2.72
N SER A 63 1.97 -16.80 1.57
CA SER A 63 1.15 -18.02 1.44
C SER A 63 1.79 -19.26 2.09
N ASP A 64 3.13 -19.32 2.10
CA ASP A 64 3.90 -20.46 2.64
C ASP A 64 3.97 -20.45 4.18
N ILE A 65 3.57 -19.36 4.85
CA ILE A 65 3.58 -19.28 6.29
C ILE A 65 2.17 -19.49 6.81
N LEU A 66 1.92 -20.65 7.35
CA LEU A 66 0.61 -20.98 7.91
C LEU A 66 0.34 -20.22 9.22
N GLY A 67 -0.90 -19.76 9.33
CA GLY A 67 -1.42 -19.09 10.52
C GLY A 67 -1.45 -17.57 10.44
N ASN A 68 -1.71 -16.94 11.58
CA ASN A 68 -1.96 -15.51 11.70
C ASN A 68 -0.81 -14.72 12.34
N THR A 69 0.22 -15.41 12.81
CA THR A 69 1.30 -14.80 13.59
C THR A 69 2.43 -14.25 12.72
N ARG A 70 3.18 -13.29 13.26
CA ARG A 70 4.44 -12.83 12.67
C ARG A 70 5.56 -13.80 13.02
N LYS A 71 6.32 -14.24 12.01
CA LYS A 71 7.45 -15.14 12.17
C LYS A 71 8.70 -14.57 11.51
N ARG A 72 9.84 -14.76 12.19
CA ARG A 72 11.15 -14.38 11.64
C ARG A 72 11.73 -15.58 10.89
N ILE A 73 11.74 -15.52 9.57
CA ILE A 73 12.09 -16.63 8.67
C ILE A 73 13.28 -16.25 7.81
N LEU A 74 14.15 -17.23 7.51
CA LEU A 74 15.23 -17.09 6.55
C LEU A 74 14.65 -17.16 5.15
N THR A 75 14.61 -16.02 4.45
CA THR A 75 13.99 -15.91 3.12
C THR A 75 15.01 -15.65 2.03
N PRO A 76 14.89 -16.34 0.87
CA PRO A 76 15.56 -15.95 -0.37
C PRO A 76 14.86 -14.74 -0.99
N LYS A 77 15.32 -14.31 -2.16
CA LYS A 77 14.65 -13.28 -2.97
C LYS A 77 13.18 -13.64 -3.23
N GLY A 78 12.28 -12.69 -2.99
CA GLY A 78 10.83 -12.87 -3.17
C GLY A 78 10.03 -11.86 -2.37
N VAL A 79 8.77 -12.23 -2.03
CA VAL A 79 7.89 -11.39 -1.23
C VAL A 79 8.55 -11.09 0.14
N GLY A 80 8.66 -9.81 0.46
CA GLY A 80 9.27 -9.33 1.71
C GLY A 80 10.79 -9.20 1.70
N PHE A 81 11.48 -9.67 0.64
CA PHE A 81 12.92 -9.48 0.49
C PHE A 81 13.34 -9.37 -0.97
N GLN A 82 13.84 -8.20 -1.37
CA GLN A 82 14.40 -7.97 -2.69
C GLN A 82 15.93 -7.84 -2.57
N THR A 83 16.67 -8.50 -3.46
CA THR A 83 18.13 -8.44 -3.54
C THR A 83 18.57 -8.57 -4.99
N THR A 84 19.70 -7.93 -5.34
CA THR A 84 20.39 -8.07 -6.63
C THR A 84 21.31 -9.28 -6.64
N GLU A 85 21.82 -9.69 -5.47
CA GLU A 85 22.74 -10.81 -5.33
C GLU A 85 22.02 -12.16 -5.41
N LYS A 86 22.53 -13.07 -6.24
CA LYS A 86 22.01 -14.43 -6.37
C LYS A 86 22.37 -15.25 -5.13
N GLY A 87 21.39 -15.97 -4.59
CA GLY A 87 21.61 -16.88 -3.46
C GLY A 87 21.62 -16.22 -2.07
N LEU A 88 21.63 -14.91 -1.98
CA LEU A 88 21.57 -14.21 -0.69
C LEU A 88 20.26 -14.54 0.05
N ARG A 89 20.38 -14.97 1.29
CA ARG A 89 19.27 -15.23 2.21
C ARG A 89 19.40 -14.35 3.44
N LYS A 90 18.28 -13.76 3.87
CA LYS A 90 18.26 -12.93 5.09
C LYS A 90 17.07 -13.29 5.97
N ARG A 91 17.26 -13.21 7.28
CA ARG A 91 16.14 -13.36 8.22
C ARG A 91 15.29 -12.10 8.17
N ARG A 92 14.01 -12.26 7.79
CA ARG A 92 13.01 -11.20 7.74
C ARG A 92 11.81 -11.56 8.61
N LEU A 93 11.18 -10.55 9.18
CA LEU A 93 9.91 -10.69 9.86
C LEU A 93 8.82 -10.65 8.80
N LEU A 94 8.01 -11.69 8.76
CA LEU A 94 6.92 -11.86 7.80
C LEU A 94 5.67 -12.27 8.54
N ARG A 95 4.52 -12.04 7.92
CA ARG A 95 3.23 -12.43 8.47
C ARG A 95 2.70 -13.70 7.81
N GLY A 96 1.89 -14.44 8.57
CA GLY A 96 1.20 -15.62 8.08
C GLY A 96 0.18 -15.32 6.99
N ASN A 97 -0.41 -16.36 6.44
CA ASN A 97 -1.31 -16.32 5.29
C ASN A 97 -2.76 -16.00 5.64
N THR A 98 -3.11 -15.94 6.93
CA THR A 98 -4.50 -15.74 7.39
C THR A 98 -4.77 -14.27 7.69
N ILE A 99 -5.91 -13.77 7.22
CA ILE A 99 -6.35 -12.39 7.44
C ILE A 99 -6.91 -12.27 8.87
N THR A 100 -6.43 -11.27 9.61
CA THR A 100 -6.86 -10.92 10.97
C THR A 100 -7.04 -9.42 11.10
N GLU A 101 -7.57 -8.95 12.20
CA GLU A 101 -7.80 -7.53 12.48
C GLU A 101 -6.55 -6.64 12.45
N GLU A 102 -5.37 -7.24 12.57
CA GLU A 102 -4.08 -6.54 12.50
C GLU A 102 -3.63 -6.25 11.06
N ILE A 103 -4.27 -6.85 10.06
CA ILE A 103 -4.00 -6.54 8.65
C ILE A 103 -4.52 -5.12 8.38
N TYR A 104 -3.84 -4.43 7.49
CA TYR A 104 -4.24 -3.11 7.04
C TYR A 104 -4.58 -3.10 5.55
N GLN A 105 -3.71 -3.67 4.74
CA GLN A 105 -3.92 -3.71 3.30
C GLN A 105 -4.11 -5.15 2.83
N ILE A 106 -5.14 -5.34 2.01
CA ILE A 106 -5.44 -6.60 1.33
C ILE A 106 -5.35 -6.36 -0.17
N ASN A 107 -4.63 -7.21 -0.88
CA ASN A 107 -4.53 -7.19 -2.32
C ASN A 107 -5.38 -8.34 -2.88
N SER A 108 -6.24 -8.03 -3.82
CA SER A 108 -7.10 -9.00 -4.47
C SER A 108 -7.06 -8.84 -5.99
N LYS A 109 -7.34 -9.93 -6.68
CA LYS A 109 -7.51 -9.97 -8.12
C LYS A 109 -8.98 -10.22 -8.44
N TYR A 110 -9.50 -9.47 -9.38
CA TYR A 110 -10.85 -9.59 -9.90
C TYR A 110 -10.80 -10.15 -11.32
N ASP A 111 -11.63 -11.15 -11.62
CA ASP A 111 -11.66 -11.78 -12.93
C ASP A 111 -12.59 -11.08 -13.95
N GLY A 112 -13.33 -10.06 -13.49
CA GLY A 112 -14.17 -9.19 -14.33
C GLY A 112 -13.43 -7.91 -14.79
N GLU A 113 -14.16 -7.07 -15.53
CA GLU A 113 -13.64 -5.77 -15.96
C GLU A 113 -14.00 -4.69 -14.93
N LEU A 114 -13.00 -3.98 -14.45
CA LEU A 114 -13.22 -2.84 -13.57
C LEU A 114 -13.64 -1.62 -14.40
N LYS A 115 -14.85 -1.13 -14.17
CA LYS A 115 -15.28 0.19 -14.63
C LYS A 115 -14.70 1.23 -13.69
N VAL A 116 -13.57 1.79 -14.06
CA VAL A 116 -12.98 2.91 -13.34
C VAL A 116 -13.78 4.14 -13.72
N GLU A 117 -14.64 4.63 -12.84
CA GLU A 117 -15.12 6.00 -12.94
C GLU A 117 -13.91 6.91 -12.71
N GLU A 118 -13.49 7.62 -13.76
CA GLU A 118 -12.44 8.63 -13.63
C GLU A 118 -12.89 9.65 -12.58
N PRO A 119 -12.07 9.89 -11.53
CA PRO A 119 -12.42 10.92 -10.56
C PRO A 119 -12.56 12.24 -11.32
N LYS A 120 -13.74 12.85 -11.26
CA LYS A 120 -13.94 14.22 -11.71
C LYS A 120 -12.79 15.04 -11.14
N LYS A 121 -11.98 15.60 -12.04
CA LYS A 121 -10.98 16.61 -11.66
C LYS A 121 -11.70 17.69 -10.89
N GLU A 122 -11.50 17.75 -9.60
CA GLU A 122 -11.84 18.91 -8.81
C GLU A 122 -11.04 20.08 -9.40
N GLU A 123 -11.77 21.10 -9.79
CA GLU A 123 -11.24 22.34 -10.33
C GLU A 123 -10.16 22.88 -9.38
N LYS A 124 -8.98 23.07 -9.94
CA LYS A 124 -7.92 23.83 -9.28
C LYS A 124 -8.50 25.21 -8.96
N ILE A 125 -8.67 25.47 -7.68
CA ILE A 125 -8.81 26.82 -7.16
C ILE A 125 -7.52 27.55 -7.53
N GLU A 126 -7.62 28.46 -8.49
CA GLU A 126 -6.57 29.40 -8.86
C GLU A 126 -6.27 30.29 -7.65
N THR A 127 -5.15 30.10 -7.04
CA THR A 127 -4.59 31.11 -6.13
C THR A 127 -4.05 32.27 -6.96
N PRO A 128 -4.41 33.52 -6.65
CA PRO A 128 -3.90 34.68 -7.37
C PRO A 128 -2.39 34.81 -7.18
N LYS A 129 -1.66 34.92 -8.27
CA LYS A 129 -0.24 35.29 -8.30
C LYS A 129 -0.08 36.71 -7.74
N GLU A 130 0.42 36.80 -6.55
CA GLU A 130 0.98 38.05 -6.05
C GLU A 130 2.43 38.19 -6.56
N LYS A 131 2.67 39.29 -7.27
CA LYS A 131 3.96 39.62 -7.87
C LYS A 131 4.93 40.06 -6.77
N PRO A 132 6.19 39.58 -6.74
CA PRO A 132 7.20 40.18 -5.88
C PRO A 132 7.67 41.50 -6.48
N LYS A 133 7.52 42.58 -5.70
CA LYS A 133 8.17 43.87 -5.92
C LYS A 133 9.68 43.74 -5.71
N LYS A 134 10.38 44.31 -6.68
CA LYS A 134 11.81 44.62 -6.71
C LYS A 134 12.15 45.71 -5.70
N GLU A 135 13.35 45.67 -5.22
CA GLU A 135 14.23 46.69 -4.58
C GLU A 135 14.76 46.13 -3.26
N GLU A 136 16.03 46.20 -2.87
CA GLU A 136 17.12 47.11 -3.25
C GLU A 136 18.46 46.48 -2.83
N LYS A 137 19.52 46.82 -3.56
CA LYS A 137 20.91 46.55 -3.24
C LYS A 137 21.34 47.28 -1.99
N ILE A 138 22.03 46.59 -1.08
CA ILE A 138 23.01 47.25 -0.21
C ILE A 138 24.27 46.40 -0.16
N GLU A 139 25.37 47.09 -0.41
CA GLU A 139 26.73 46.66 -0.61
C GLU A 139 27.38 46.08 0.67
N THR A 140 28.33 45.21 0.39
CA THR A 140 29.35 44.71 1.33
C THR A 140 30.25 45.85 1.84
N PRO A 141 30.94 45.68 3.01
CA PRO A 141 32.38 45.67 2.91
C PRO A 141 33.05 44.43 3.58
N LYS A 142 34.10 44.04 2.89
CA LYS A 142 35.14 43.10 3.31
C LYS A 142 35.87 43.60 4.54
N GLU A 143 36.16 42.74 5.47
CA GLU A 143 37.36 42.89 6.28
C GLU A 143 38.06 41.55 6.48
N LYS A 144 39.34 41.54 6.19
CA LYS A 144 40.25 40.41 6.20
C LYS A 144 40.94 40.28 7.56
N PRO A 145 41.60 39.14 7.80
CA PRO A 145 42.00 38.66 9.11
C PRO A 145 43.36 39.18 9.58
N LYS A 146 43.64 39.13 10.84
CA LYS A 146 44.99 39.14 11.39
C LYS A 146 45.17 37.96 12.35
N LYS A 147 46.32 37.34 12.05
CA LYS A 147 47.03 36.36 12.84
C LYS A 147 47.34 36.87 14.27
N GLU A 148 47.23 35.97 15.18
CA GLU A 148 48.38 35.54 16.01
C GLU A 148 48.04 34.19 16.64
#